data_b86c2d154d1b283a67b91af1d8788e3b
#
_entry.id   b86c2d154d1b283a67b91af1d8788e3b
#
_cell.length_a   1.000
_cell.length_b   1.000
_cell.length_c   1.000
_cell.angle_alpha   90.00
_cell.angle_beta   90.00
_cell.angle_gamma   90.00
#
_symmetry.space_group_name_H-M   'P 1'
#
loop_
_entity.id
_entity.type
_entity.pdbx_description
1 polymer ?
#
loop_
_entity_poly.entity_id
_entity_poly.type
_entity_poly.pdbx_seq_one_letter_code
_entity_poly.pdbx_strand_id
1 'polypeptide(L)'
;MEIKVLGPGCANCKRLYQEAERAVAQSGVPATITKVEAIEEIASYGILRTPGLVIDGKVVASGRIPLTPEIATMITTAAAAKV
;
A
#
# COMPACT_ATOMS: atom_id res chain seq x y z
N MET A 1 -6.09 10.19 3.28
CA MET A 1 -5.91 8.99 2.43
C MET A 1 -5.54 7.81 3.31
N GLU A 2 -6.12 6.67 3.06
CA GLU A 2 -5.83 5.45 3.81
C GLU A 2 -5.04 4.49 2.93
N ILE A 3 -3.88 4.06 3.43
CA ILE A 3 -3.02 3.12 2.73
C ILE A 3 -2.89 1.89 3.61
N LYS A 4 -3.07 0.70 3.01
CA LYS A 4 -2.93 -0.56 3.73
C LYS A 4 -1.87 -1.42 3.07
N VAL A 5 -1.02 -2.03 3.90
CA VAL A 5 -0.04 -3.01 3.46
C VAL A 5 -0.52 -4.38 3.91
N LEU A 6 -0.86 -5.22 2.95
CA LEU A 6 -1.45 -6.54 3.20
C LEU A 6 -0.35 -7.58 3.23
N GLY A 7 -0.22 -8.30 4.33
CA GLY A 7 0.73 -9.38 4.44
C GLY A 7 0.93 -9.84 5.87
N PRO A 8 1.32 -11.12 6.08
CA PRO A 8 1.42 -11.71 7.41
C PRO A 8 2.72 -11.33 8.17
N GLY A 9 3.38 -10.24 7.81
CA GLY A 9 4.58 -9.78 8.52
C GLY A 9 5.88 -10.35 7.98
N CYS A 10 5.91 -10.81 6.74
CA CYS A 10 7.13 -11.31 6.09
C CYS A 10 8.13 -10.17 5.81
N ALA A 11 9.38 -10.53 5.47
CA ALA A 11 10.42 -9.53 5.17
C ALA A 11 10.00 -8.59 4.04
N ASN A 12 9.39 -9.12 2.99
CA ASN A 12 8.90 -8.31 1.88
C ASN A 12 7.75 -7.40 2.28
N CYS A 13 6.90 -7.84 3.20
CA CYS A 13 5.81 -7.02 3.73
C CYS A 13 6.36 -5.83 4.50
N LYS A 14 7.38 -6.05 5.32
CA LYS A 14 8.06 -4.96 6.04
C LYS A 14 8.72 -3.98 5.09
N ARG A 15 9.34 -4.50 4.04
CA ARG A 15 10.00 -3.66 3.02
C ARG A 15 8.98 -2.79 2.29
N LEU A 16 7.86 -3.36 1.90
CA LEU A 16 6.79 -2.59 1.25
C LEU A 16 6.28 -1.48 2.18
N TYR A 17 6.12 -1.79 3.46
CA TYR A 17 5.70 -0.79 4.44
C TYR A 17 6.67 0.38 4.48
N GLN A 18 7.98 0.10 4.50
CA GLN A 18 9.01 1.15 4.50
C GLN A 18 8.98 1.99 3.22
N GLU A 19 8.82 1.35 2.06
CA GLU A 19 8.71 2.07 0.79
C GLU A 19 7.47 2.96 0.80
N ALA A 20 6.36 2.47 1.33
CA ALA A 20 5.12 3.25 1.43
C ALA A 20 5.29 4.46 2.36
N GLU A 21 5.97 4.29 3.49
CA GLU A 21 6.25 5.40 4.40
C GLU A 21 7.06 6.50 3.71
N ARG A 22 8.10 6.12 2.97
CA ARG A 22 8.92 7.07 2.23
C ARG A 22 8.11 7.78 1.14
N ALA A 23 7.25 7.04 0.47
CA ALA A 23 6.42 7.58 -0.60
C ALA A 23 5.42 8.61 -0.07
N VAL A 24 4.83 8.36 1.10
CA VAL A 24 3.93 9.32 1.75
C VAL A 24 4.69 10.61 2.04
N ALA A 25 5.91 10.50 2.59
CA ALA A 25 6.73 11.67 2.87
C ALA A 25 7.08 12.45 1.60
N GLN A 26 7.42 11.75 0.50
CA GLN A 26 7.77 12.37 -0.76
C GLN A 26 6.56 13.04 -1.43
N SER A 27 5.39 12.43 -1.34
CA SER A 27 4.19 12.92 -2.02
C SER A 27 3.63 14.19 -1.40
N GLY A 28 3.90 14.42 -0.12
CA GLY A 28 3.30 15.53 0.61
C GLY A 28 1.81 15.39 0.85
N VAL A 29 1.21 14.25 0.51
CA VAL A 29 -0.23 13.99 0.71
C VAL A 29 -0.43 13.42 2.12
N PRO A 30 -1.34 13.98 2.93
CA PRO A 30 -1.65 13.39 4.24
C PRO A 30 -2.22 11.99 4.07
N ALA A 31 -1.60 11.00 4.71
CA ALA A 31 -2.02 9.61 4.61
C ALA A 31 -1.70 8.84 5.87
N THR A 32 -2.53 7.85 6.17
CA THR A 32 -2.32 6.90 7.25
C THR A 32 -1.98 5.54 6.65
N ILE A 33 -0.92 4.90 7.15
CA ILE A 33 -0.51 3.57 6.69
C ILE A 33 -0.84 2.56 7.78
N THR A 34 -1.57 1.52 7.41
CA THR A 34 -1.98 0.46 8.32
C THR A 34 -1.49 -0.89 7.80
N LYS A 35 -0.98 -1.74 8.69
CA LYS A 35 -0.65 -3.12 8.36
C LYS A 35 -1.89 -3.99 8.51
N VAL A 36 -2.15 -4.83 7.51
CA VAL A 36 -3.23 -5.80 7.55
C VAL A 36 -2.59 -7.18 7.50
N GLU A 37 -2.59 -7.88 8.63
CA GLU A 37 -1.90 -9.15 8.78
C GLU A 37 -2.84 -10.36 8.84
N ALA A 38 -4.13 -10.13 9.14
CA ALA A 38 -5.11 -11.21 9.22
C ALA A 38 -5.41 -11.78 7.83
N ILE A 39 -5.27 -13.08 7.68
CA ILE A 39 -5.44 -13.75 6.38
C ILE A 39 -6.85 -13.54 5.82
N GLU A 40 -7.87 -13.58 6.66
CA GLU A 40 -9.26 -13.37 6.23
C GLU A 40 -9.46 -11.99 5.63
N GLU A 41 -8.87 -10.98 6.25
CA GLU A 41 -8.97 -9.61 5.75
C GLU A 41 -8.18 -9.44 4.47
N ILE A 42 -6.99 -10.01 4.38
CA ILE A 42 -6.18 -10.00 3.16
C ILE A 42 -6.97 -10.65 2.01
N ALA A 43 -7.57 -11.80 2.27
CA ALA A 43 -8.36 -12.52 1.27
C ALA A 43 -9.55 -11.71 0.78
N SER A 44 -10.14 -10.89 1.65
CA SER A 44 -11.30 -10.07 1.28
C SER A 44 -10.98 -9.05 0.19
N TYR A 45 -9.72 -8.71 -0.01
CA TYR A 45 -9.30 -7.82 -1.10
C TYR A 45 -9.12 -8.57 -2.44
N GLY A 46 -9.27 -9.88 -2.45
CA GLY A 46 -9.19 -10.67 -3.68
C GLY A 46 -7.78 -10.92 -4.19
N ILE A 47 -6.74 -10.63 -3.40
CA ILE A 47 -5.36 -10.87 -3.84
C ILE A 47 -4.95 -12.31 -3.54
N LEU A 48 -4.11 -12.87 -4.42
CA LEU A 48 -3.59 -14.23 -4.29
C LEU A 48 -2.14 -14.25 -3.81
N ARG A 49 -1.45 -13.13 -3.82
CA ARG A 49 -0.05 -13.02 -3.45
C ARG A 49 0.17 -11.84 -2.52
N THR A 50 1.05 -12.03 -1.54
CA THR A 50 1.50 -10.96 -0.64
C THR A 50 2.96 -10.65 -0.90
N PRO A 51 3.41 -9.43 -0.62
CA PRO A 51 2.65 -8.33 -0.03
C PRO A 51 1.73 -7.65 -1.04
N GLY A 52 0.68 -7.01 -0.53
CA GLY A 52 -0.23 -6.21 -1.34
C GLY A 52 -0.28 -4.77 -0.85
N LEU A 53 -0.53 -3.85 -1.77
CA LEU A 53 -0.68 -2.43 -1.45
C LEU A 53 -2.07 -1.95 -1.83
N VAL A 54 -2.76 -1.33 -0.87
CA VAL A 54 -4.12 -0.81 -1.07
C VAL A 54 -4.09 0.69 -0.79
N ILE A 55 -4.67 1.47 -1.69
CA ILE A 55 -4.84 2.92 -1.50
C ILE A 55 -6.34 3.22 -1.59
N ASP A 56 -6.91 3.73 -0.49
CA ASP A 56 -8.33 4.07 -0.37
C ASP A 56 -9.25 2.96 -0.85
N GLY A 57 -8.99 1.75 -0.40
CA GLY A 57 -9.81 0.58 -0.70
C GLY A 57 -9.52 -0.09 -2.03
N LYS A 58 -8.62 0.47 -2.84
CA LYS A 58 -8.29 -0.09 -4.14
C LYS A 58 -6.92 -0.76 -4.12
N VAL A 59 -6.84 -2.02 -4.53
CA VAL A 59 -5.57 -2.75 -4.65
C VAL A 59 -4.79 -2.18 -5.84
N VAL A 60 -3.60 -1.64 -5.57
CA VAL A 60 -2.75 -1.05 -6.61
C VAL A 60 -1.52 -1.90 -6.92
N ALA A 61 -1.17 -2.84 -6.06
CA ALA A 61 -0.09 -3.79 -6.29
C ALA A 61 -0.32 -5.04 -5.46
N SER A 62 0.07 -6.20 -6.00
CA SER A 62 0.04 -7.45 -5.24
C SER A 62 1.15 -8.38 -5.74
N GLY A 63 1.81 -9.06 -4.79
CA GLY A 63 2.87 -9.99 -5.11
C GLY A 63 4.19 -9.36 -5.55
N ARG A 64 4.33 -8.03 -5.38
CA ARG A 64 5.56 -7.32 -5.70
C ARG A 64 5.74 -6.12 -4.76
N ILE A 65 6.94 -5.56 -4.77
CA ILE A 65 7.27 -4.38 -3.97
C ILE A 65 7.54 -3.21 -4.92
N PRO A 66 6.56 -2.32 -5.14
CA PRO A 66 6.83 -1.10 -5.89
C PRO A 66 7.87 -0.25 -5.17
N LEU A 67 8.69 0.44 -5.92
CA LEU A 67 9.68 1.34 -5.34
C LEU A 67 9.03 2.65 -4.90
N THR A 68 9.70 3.36 -4.00
CA THR A 68 9.20 4.61 -3.44
C THR A 68 8.66 5.59 -4.49
N PRO A 69 9.38 5.89 -5.60
CA PRO A 69 8.84 6.83 -6.60
C PRO A 69 7.56 6.35 -7.25
N GLU A 70 7.44 5.05 -7.49
CA GLU A 70 6.23 4.47 -8.08
C GLU A 70 5.05 4.63 -7.14
N ILE A 71 5.25 4.34 -5.86
CA ILE A 71 4.19 4.48 -4.86
C ILE A 71 3.80 5.95 -4.69
N ALA A 72 4.76 6.86 -4.70
CA ALA A 72 4.47 8.29 -4.62
C ALA A 72 3.60 8.74 -5.78
N THR A 73 3.84 8.24 -6.99
CA THR A 73 3.00 8.53 -8.15
C THR A 73 1.58 7.96 -7.97
N MET A 74 1.46 6.76 -7.43
CA MET A 74 0.16 6.15 -7.14
C MET A 74 -0.63 7.00 -6.14
N ILE A 75 0.05 7.51 -5.11
CA ILE A 75 -0.57 8.34 -4.07
C ILE A 75 -1.07 9.66 -4.66
N THR A 76 -0.24 10.35 -5.45
CA THR A 76 -0.64 11.62 -6.05
C THR A 76 -1.76 11.43 -7.05
N THR A 77 -1.75 10.35 -7.81
CA THR A 77 -2.82 10.01 -8.75
C THR A 77 -4.14 9.78 -8.01
N ALA A 78 -4.11 9.02 -6.92
CA ALA A 78 -5.29 8.75 -6.12
C ALA A 78 -5.82 10.03 -5.46
N ALA A 79 -4.94 10.90 -4.98
CA ALA A 79 -5.33 12.17 -4.38
C ALA A 79 -6.01 13.08 -5.42
N ALA A 80 -5.49 13.12 -6.64
CA ALA A 80 -6.09 13.91 -7.73
C ALA A 80 -7.47 13.38 -8.12
N ALA A 81 -7.69 12.07 -8.04
CA ALA A 81 -8.96 11.45 -8.41
C ALA A 81 -10.08 11.74 -7.40
N LYS A 82 -9.75 12.29 -6.24
CA LYS A 82 -10.73 12.58 -5.17
C LYS A 82 -11.29 13.99 -5.22
N VAL A 83 -11.01 14.71 -6.24
CA VAL A 83 -11.49 16.10 -6.40
C VAL A 83 -12.99 16.16 -6.60
#